data_ceb114d8bd094e48e11708daf13a5559
#
_entry.id   ceb114d8bd094e48e11708daf13a5559
#
_cell.length_a   1.000
_cell.length_b   1.000
_cell.length_c   1.000
_cell.angle_alpha   90.00
_cell.angle_beta   90.00
_cell.angle_gamma   90.00
#
_symmetry.space_group_name_H-M   'P 1'
#
loop_
_entity.id
_entity.type
_entity.pdbx_description
1 polymer ?
#
loop_
_entity_poly.entity_id
_entity_poly.type
_entity_poly.pdbx_seq_one_letter_code
_entity_poly.pdbx_strand_id
1 'polypeptide(L)'
;YNNGPAGLAFNPGTALGEAWQNYFFHTSAPNGQQWAFQVEQDGASFKMVNDMQIGNGVPIVGINFGPDGALYGVDWGGGYPLNEKGAIWKWDVKEKHPLRALTAKLLRSDFSKTATNELIATLNHPDQRVRLKAQFELVKRGARKELWKAARSGPQLLRIHAIWGLCQ
;
A
#
# COMPACT_ATOMS: atom_id res chain seq x y z
N TYR A 1 16.32 -16.92 8.23
CA TYR A 1 15.01 -16.35 8.46
C TYR A 1 14.05 -16.66 7.30
N ASN A 2 14.36 -16.29 6.09
CA ASN A 2 13.54 -16.59 4.92
C ASN A 2 14.36 -17.12 3.76
N ASN A 3 13.93 -18.24 3.25
CA ASN A 3 14.46 -18.79 2.02
C ASN A 3 13.59 -18.32 0.84
N GLY A 4 14.16 -17.47 -0.04
CA GLY A 4 13.47 -17.00 -1.23
C GLY A 4 12.29 -16.05 -0.94
N PRO A 5 12.53 -14.80 -0.47
CA PRO A 5 11.49 -13.79 -0.38
C PRO A 5 10.91 -13.53 -1.77
N ALA A 6 9.58 -13.56 -1.90
CA ALA A 6 8.92 -13.50 -3.19
C ALA A 6 8.03 -12.26 -3.35
N GLY A 7 7.38 -11.80 -2.30
CA GLY A 7 6.50 -10.64 -2.33
C GLY A 7 6.69 -9.75 -1.11
N LEU A 8 6.58 -8.43 -1.31
CA LEU A 8 6.63 -7.44 -0.26
C LEU A 8 5.54 -6.39 -0.50
N ALA A 9 4.76 -6.08 0.54
CA ALA A 9 3.77 -5.00 0.54
C ALA A 9 3.85 -4.21 1.85
N PHE A 10 3.67 -2.90 1.77
CA PHE A 10 3.53 -2.03 2.94
C PHE A 10 2.06 -1.63 3.10
N ASN A 11 1.55 -1.59 4.33
CA ASN A 11 0.18 -1.12 4.58
C ASN A 11 0.04 0.32 4.06
N PRO A 12 -0.87 0.58 3.12
CA PRO A 12 -0.97 1.89 2.48
C PRO A 12 -1.54 2.99 3.40
N GLY A 13 -1.96 2.65 4.63
CA GLY A 13 -2.43 3.58 5.66
C GLY A 13 -3.85 3.35 6.15
N THR A 14 -4.76 2.80 5.34
CA THR A 14 -6.15 2.50 5.74
C THR A 14 -6.57 1.06 5.44
N ALA A 15 -5.62 0.22 5.05
CA ALA A 15 -5.86 -1.20 4.81
C ALA A 15 -5.89 -1.98 6.12
N LEU A 16 -6.59 -3.12 6.11
CA LEU A 16 -6.85 -3.92 7.30
C LEU A 16 -7.51 -3.09 8.42
N GLY A 17 -7.01 -3.16 9.64
CA GLY A 17 -7.42 -2.39 10.81
C GLY A 17 -6.28 -1.50 11.33
N GLU A 18 -6.56 -0.67 12.32
CA GLU A 18 -5.59 0.26 12.91
C GLU A 18 -4.37 -0.44 13.52
N ALA A 19 -4.54 -1.63 14.06
CA ALA A 19 -3.46 -2.45 14.61
C ALA A 19 -2.38 -2.83 13.57
N TRP A 20 -2.71 -2.72 12.28
CA TRP A 20 -1.82 -3.10 11.18
C TRP A 20 -1.18 -1.89 10.47
N GLN A 21 -1.32 -0.71 11.01
CA GLN A 21 -0.66 0.47 10.46
C GLN A 21 0.86 0.36 10.59
N ASN A 22 1.58 0.84 9.56
CA ASN A 22 3.04 0.82 9.46
C ASN A 22 3.66 -0.59 9.40
N TYR A 23 2.88 -1.62 9.12
CA TYR A 23 3.39 -2.96 8.89
C TYR A 23 3.78 -3.18 7.44
N PHE A 24 4.91 -3.85 7.26
CA PHE A 24 5.29 -4.54 6.05
C PHE A 24 4.79 -5.98 6.10
N PHE A 25 4.44 -6.50 4.94
CA PHE A 25 4.00 -7.89 4.75
C PHE A 25 4.89 -8.52 3.69
N HIS A 26 5.43 -9.68 3.97
CA HIS A 26 6.24 -10.39 3.00
C HIS A 26 5.94 -11.88 2.98
N THR A 27 6.33 -12.51 1.88
CA THR A 27 6.12 -13.93 1.66
C THR A 27 7.44 -14.63 1.37
N SER A 28 7.57 -15.86 1.85
CA SER A 28 8.66 -16.78 1.51
C SER A 28 8.04 -17.95 0.75
N ALA A 29 8.12 -17.92 -0.57
CA ALA A 29 7.45 -18.90 -1.42
C ALA A 29 7.92 -20.35 -1.18
N PRO A 30 9.24 -20.66 -1.08
CA PRO A 30 9.69 -22.03 -0.85
C PRO A 30 9.23 -22.63 0.47
N ASN A 31 9.12 -21.80 1.51
CA ASN A 31 8.69 -22.25 2.84
C ASN A 31 7.18 -22.19 3.05
N GLY A 32 6.45 -21.59 2.11
CA GLY A 32 5.02 -21.34 2.26
C GLY A 32 4.66 -20.42 3.42
N GLN A 33 5.57 -19.55 3.86
CA GLN A 33 5.38 -18.68 5.03
C GLN A 33 5.03 -17.26 4.63
N GLN A 34 4.15 -16.64 5.41
CA GLN A 34 3.79 -15.23 5.30
C GLN A 34 4.09 -14.55 6.64
N TRP A 35 4.71 -13.37 6.57
CA TRP A 35 5.18 -12.62 7.72
C TRP A 35 4.71 -11.17 7.68
N ALA A 36 4.58 -10.57 8.84
CA ALA A 36 4.38 -9.13 9.02
C ALA A 36 5.45 -8.59 9.97
N PHE A 37 5.92 -7.36 9.73
CA PHE A 37 6.90 -6.70 10.58
C PHE A 37 6.80 -5.18 10.46
N GLN A 38 7.35 -4.47 11.44
CA GLN A 38 7.55 -3.03 11.40
C GLN A 38 9.05 -2.71 11.35
N VAL A 39 9.39 -1.48 11.08
CA VAL A 39 10.77 -0.97 11.16
C VAL A 39 10.84 0.23 12.07
N GLU A 40 11.91 0.32 12.84
CA GLU A 40 12.30 1.48 13.65
C GLU A 40 13.61 2.04 13.14
N GLN A 41 13.78 3.35 13.25
CA GLN A 41 15.05 3.99 12.92
C GLN A 41 16.17 3.50 13.84
N ASP A 42 17.30 3.16 13.25
CA ASP A 42 18.52 2.75 13.96
C ASP A 42 19.73 3.48 13.36
N GLY A 43 20.06 4.62 13.93
CA GLY A 43 21.07 5.53 13.38
C GLY A 43 20.69 6.02 11.98
N ALA A 44 21.56 5.77 11.00
CA ALA A 44 21.33 6.06 9.58
C ALA A 44 20.61 4.93 8.83
N SER A 45 20.16 3.89 9.53
CA SER A 45 19.50 2.71 8.97
C SER A 45 18.19 2.42 9.71
N PHE A 46 17.67 1.22 9.53
CA PHE A 46 16.47 0.73 10.19
C PHE A 46 16.71 -0.68 10.70
N LYS A 47 16.09 -1.00 11.82
CA LYS A 47 15.98 -2.37 12.33
C LYS A 47 14.55 -2.86 12.24
N MET A 48 14.39 -4.15 11.98
CA MET A 48 13.10 -4.83 12.00
C MET A 48 12.64 -5.06 13.45
N VAL A 49 11.36 -4.77 13.70
CA VAL A 49 10.71 -4.98 14.99
C VAL A 49 9.32 -5.55 14.79
N ASN A 50 8.72 -6.08 15.87
CA ASN A 50 7.35 -6.60 15.89
C ASN A 50 7.08 -7.62 14.77
N ASP A 51 8.07 -8.43 14.44
CA ASP A 51 7.94 -9.47 13.43
C ASP A 51 7.07 -10.61 13.94
N MET A 52 6.18 -11.08 13.08
CA MET A 52 5.31 -12.20 13.38
C MET A 52 4.94 -12.99 12.13
N GLN A 53 4.79 -14.28 12.28
CA GLN A 53 4.27 -15.13 11.22
C GLN A 53 2.74 -15.02 11.18
N ILE A 54 2.19 -14.67 10.01
CA ILE A 54 0.75 -14.47 9.80
C ILE A 54 0.10 -15.57 8.97
N GLY A 55 0.90 -16.44 8.37
CA GLY A 55 0.42 -17.58 7.58
C GLY A 55 1.51 -18.59 7.29
N ASN A 56 1.09 -19.80 6.95
CA ASN A 56 1.98 -20.92 6.61
C ASN A 56 1.27 -21.93 5.70
N GLY A 57 2.06 -22.71 4.97
CA GLY A 57 1.58 -23.84 4.17
C GLY A 57 1.13 -23.48 2.74
N VAL A 58 1.24 -22.21 2.34
CA VAL A 58 0.85 -21.76 0.99
C VAL A 58 2.01 -21.01 0.32
N PRO A 59 2.50 -21.44 -0.87
CA PRO A 59 3.62 -20.81 -1.56
C PRO A 59 3.20 -19.53 -2.29
N ILE A 60 2.96 -18.47 -1.52
CA ILE A 60 2.56 -17.15 -2.06
C ILE A 60 3.76 -16.48 -2.72
N VAL A 61 3.65 -16.21 -4.01
CA VAL A 61 4.71 -15.61 -4.85
C VAL A 61 4.54 -14.11 -5.08
N GLY A 62 3.38 -13.56 -4.79
CA GLY A 62 3.11 -12.13 -4.88
C GLY A 62 2.06 -11.72 -3.85
N ILE A 63 2.19 -10.51 -3.29
CA ILE A 63 1.29 -10.01 -2.26
C ILE A 63 1.02 -8.52 -2.47
N ASN A 64 -0.22 -8.07 -2.31
CA ASN A 64 -0.57 -6.66 -2.42
C ASN A 64 -1.94 -6.37 -1.76
N PHE A 65 -2.20 -5.09 -1.50
CA PHE A 65 -3.48 -4.63 -0.95
C PHE A 65 -4.50 -4.33 -2.05
N GLY A 66 -5.66 -4.94 -1.96
CA GLY A 66 -6.80 -4.64 -2.81
C GLY A 66 -7.44 -3.27 -2.52
N PRO A 67 -8.24 -2.74 -3.44
CA PRO A 67 -8.96 -1.47 -3.25
C PRO A 67 -9.94 -1.53 -2.08
N ASP A 68 -10.38 -2.71 -1.70
CA ASP A 68 -11.22 -2.96 -0.52
C ASP A 68 -10.43 -2.96 0.80
N GLY A 69 -9.10 -2.80 0.75
CA GLY A 69 -8.20 -2.76 1.90
C GLY A 69 -7.88 -4.11 2.52
N ALA A 70 -8.28 -5.22 1.90
CA ALA A 70 -7.79 -6.54 2.27
C ALA A 70 -6.42 -6.81 1.64
N LEU A 71 -5.64 -7.71 2.23
CA LEU A 71 -4.39 -8.19 1.69
C LEU A 71 -4.67 -9.39 0.79
N TYR A 72 -4.10 -9.40 -0.42
CA TYR A 72 -4.25 -10.48 -1.39
C TYR A 72 -2.90 -11.08 -1.72
N GLY A 73 -2.85 -12.40 -1.82
CA GLY A 73 -1.69 -13.14 -2.25
C GLY A 73 -2.01 -14.05 -3.41
N VAL A 74 -1.08 -14.20 -4.33
CA VAL A 74 -1.18 -15.14 -5.46
C VAL A 74 -0.35 -16.36 -5.15
N ASP A 75 -0.98 -17.53 -5.25
CA ASP A 75 -0.39 -18.82 -5.01
C ASP A 75 0.06 -19.44 -6.34
N TRP A 76 1.24 -20.02 -6.36
CA TRP A 76 1.77 -20.71 -7.53
C TRP A 76 1.20 -22.12 -7.71
N GLY A 77 0.50 -22.66 -6.71
CA GLY A 77 -0.15 -23.98 -6.82
C GLY A 77 0.76 -25.19 -6.82
N GLY A 78 2.04 -25.03 -6.44
CA GLY A 78 2.89 -26.17 -6.11
C GLY A 78 4.02 -26.53 -7.08
N GLY A 79 4.49 -25.61 -7.92
CA GLY A 79 5.77 -25.76 -8.62
C GLY A 79 5.71 -26.27 -10.06
N TYR A 80 6.78 -26.91 -10.51
CA TYR A 80 6.91 -27.44 -11.87
C TYR A 80 6.75 -28.97 -11.89
N PRO A 81 6.15 -29.54 -12.98
CA PRO A 81 5.52 -28.82 -14.09
C PRO A 81 4.26 -28.08 -13.64
N LEU A 82 3.89 -27.01 -14.35
CA LEU A 82 2.69 -26.23 -14.06
C LEU A 82 1.46 -27.14 -14.10
N ASN A 83 0.60 -27.02 -13.09
CA ASN A 83 -0.56 -27.92 -12.89
C ASN A 83 -1.89 -27.17 -12.89
N GLU A 84 -1.88 -25.86 -13.22
CA GLU A 84 -3.04 -24.97 -13.31
C GLU A 84 -3.84 -24.84 -11.99
N LYS A 85 -3.21 -25.14 -10.84
CA LYS A 85 -3.83 -25.12 -9.52
C LYS A 85 -3.55 -23.84 -8.72
N GLY A 86 -3.08 -22.77 -9.37
CA GLY A 86 -2.87 -21.47 -8.74
C GLY A 86 -4.16 -20.91 -8.13
N ALA A 87 -4.04 -20.17 -7.04
CA ALA A 87 -5.15 -19.56 -6.34
C ALA A 87 -4.85 -18.12 -5.92
N ILE A 88 -5.89 -17.35 -5.67
CA ILE A 88 -5.80 -16.03 -5.04
C ILE A 88 -6.34 -16.16 -3.61
N TRP A 89 -5.48 -15.86 -2.66
CA TRP A 89 -5.79 -15.85 -1.24
C TRP A 89 -6.12 -14.45 -0.78
N LYS A 90 -7.04 -14.34 0.19
CA LYS A 90 -7.43 -13.06 0.79
C LYS A 90 -7.30 -13.17 2.29
N TRP A 91 -6.52 -12.25 2.88
CA TRP A 91 -6.45 -12.03 4.32
C TRP A 91 -7.19 -10.75 4.67
N ASP A 92 -8.03 -10.83 5.67
CA ASP A 92 -8.79 -9.69 6.16
C ASP A 92 -8.95 -9.77 7.69
N VAL A 93 -9.33 -8.67 8.31
CA VAL A 93 -9.54 -8.54 9.75
C VAL A 93 -11.02 -8.30 10.07
N LYS A 94 -11.45 -8.66 11.28
CA LYS A 94 -12.80 -8.37 11.76
C LYS A 94 -12.99 -6.86 11.97
N GLU A 95 -12.07 -6.24 12.70
CA GLU A 95 -12.07 -4.81 13.01
C GLU A 95 -11.34 -4.03 11.92
N LYS A 96 -12.12 -3.46 11.00
CA LYS A 96 -11.61 -2.73 9.85
C LYS A 96 -11.30 -1.29 10.19
N HIS A 97 -10.28 -0.72 9.54
CA HIS A 97 -9.96 0.71 9.67
C HIS A 97 -11.20 1.58 9.31
N PRO A 98 -11.53 2.61 10.12
CA PRO A 98 -12.75 3.43 9.91
C PRO A 98 -12.88 4.06 8.53
N LEU A 99 -11.74 4.50 7.94
CA LEU A 99 -11.71 5.13 6.62
C LEU A 99 -11.69 4.14 5.46
N ARG A 100 -11.66 2.84 5.70
CA ARG A 100 -11.48 1.82 4.66
C ARG A 100 -12.56 1.87 3.57
N ALA A 101 -13.83 2.04 3.96
CA ALA A 101 -14.94 2.14 3.02
C ALA A 101 -14.85 3.40 2.14
N LEU A 102 -14.49 4.55 2.74
CA LEU A 102 -14.27 5.78 2.01
C LEU A 102 -13.09 5.66 1.05
N THR A 103 -11.97 5.10 1.51
CA THR A 103 -10.79 4.83 0.68
C THR A 103 -11.14 3.95 -0.52
N ALA A 104 -11.89 2.88 -0.31
CA ALA A 104 -12.34 2.01 -1.40
C ALA A 104 -13.19 2.75 -2.45
N LYS A 105 -14.05 3.67 -2.00
CA LYS A 105 -14.84 4.54 -2.89
C LYS A 105 -13.94 5.48 -3.69
N LEU A 106 -12.98 6.14 -3.05
CA LEU A 106 -12.05 7.07 -3.69
C LEU A 106 -11.15 6.35 -4.72
N LEU A 107 -10.68 5.16 -4.40
CA LEU A 107 -9.86 4.37 -5.32
C LEU A 107 -10.61 3.96 -6.60
N ARG A 108 -11.94 3.76 -6.53
CA ARG A 108 -12.80 3.40 -7.67
C ARG A 108 -13.34 4.63 -8.42
N SER A 109 -13.34 5.82 -7.80
CA SER A 109 -13.90 7.03 -8.41
C SER A 109 -13.02 7.56 -9.54
N ASP A 110 -13.61 8.30 -10.46
CA ASP A 110 -12.90 8.99 -11.55
C ASP A 110 -12.42 10.37 -11.09
N PHE A 111 -11.11 10.50 -10.84
CA PHE A 111 -10.50 11.75 -10.38
C PHE A 111 -10.42 12.82 -11.49
N SER A 112 -10.62 12.47 -12.75
CA SER A 112 -10.66 13.45 -13.83
C SER A 112 -11.80 14.48 -13.67
N LYS A 113 -12.83 14.14 -12.91
CA LYS A 113 -13.99 15.01 -12.61
C LYS A 113 -13.89 15.77 -11.29
N THR A 114 -12.84 15.52 -10.51
CA THR A 114 -12.64 16.16 -9.20
C THR A 114 -11.99 17.53 -9.37
N ALA A 115 -12.43 18.53 -8.63
CA ALA A 115 -11.84 19.86 -8.70
C ALA A 115 -10.36 19.88 -8.26
N THR A 116 -9.54 20.74 -8.85
CA THR A 116 -8.09 20.78 -8.59
C THR A 116 -7.77 21.05 -7.11
N ASN A 117 -8.52 21.93 -6.45
CA ASN A 117 -8.35 22.22 -5.03
C ASN A 117 -8.68 21.01 -4.14
N GLU A 118 -9.66 20.19 -4.51
CA GLU A 118 -9.97 18.95 -3.81
C GLU A 118 -8.88 17.89 -4.01
N LEU A 119 -8.31 17.80 -5.23
CA LEU A 119 -7.17 16.93 -5.49
C LEU A 119 -5.95 17.35 -4.67
N ILE A 120 -5.67 18.64 -4.54
CA ILE A 120 -4.60 19.16 -3.66
C ILE A 120 -4.85 18.75 -2.21
N ALA A 121 -6.07 18.92 -1.69
CA ALA A 121 -6.41 18.48 -0.33
C ALA A 121 -6.24 16.95 -0.17
N THR A 122 -6.55 16.20 -1.20
CA THR A 122 -6.43 14.73 -1.24
C THR A 122 -4.98 14.25 -1.15
N LEU A 123 -3.98 15.08 -1.47
CA LEU A 123 -2.56 14.75 -1.25
C LEU A 123 -2.20 14.52 0.23
N ASN A 124 -3.08 14.90 1.17
CA ASN A 124 -2.92 14.62 2.59
C ASN A 124 -3.76 13.43 3.09
N HIS A 125 -4.39 12.66 2.21
CA HIS A 125 -5.18 11.50 2.61
C HIS A 125 -4.31 10.46 3.33
N PRO A 126 -4.77 9.79 4.41
CA PRO A 126 -3.96 8.81 5.13
C PRO A 126 -3.54 7.61 4.27
N ASP A 127 -4.34 7.22 3.25
CA ASP A 127 -3.98 6.13 2.34
C ASP A 127 -3.10 6.61 1.17
N GLN A 128 -1.92 6.03 1.05
CA GLN A 128 -0.94 6.37 0.02
C GLN A 128 -1.48 6.21 -1.41
N ARG A 129 -2.29 5.20 -1.66
CA ARG A 129 -2.85 4.91 -3.00
C ARG A 129 -3.78 6.03 -3.46
N VAL A 130 -4.53 6.62 -2.54
CA VAL A 130 -5.40 7.77 -2.79
C VAL A 130 -4.57 9.02 -3.09
N ARG A 131 -3.51 9.26 -2.28
CA ARG A 131 -2.57 10.37 -2.53
C ARG A 131 -1.89 10.27 -3.89
N LEU A 132 -1.39 9.07 -4.25
CA LEU A 132 -0.74 8.83 -5.55
C LEU A 132 -1.71 9.05 -6.70
N LYS A 133 -2.96 8.61 -6.58
CA LYS A 133 -3.99 8.83 -7.60
C LYS A 133 -4.28 10.32 -7.81
N ALA A 134 -4.37 11.10 -6.73
CA ALA A 134 -4.53 12.55 -6.81
C ALA A 134 -3.30 13.24 -7.42
N GLN A 135 -2.09 12.83 -7.01
CA GLN A 135 -0.83 13.32 -7.56
C GLN A 135 -0.77 13.13 -9.08
N PHE A 136 -1.01 11.92 -9.57
CA PHE A 136 -0.96 11.62 -11.00
C PHE A 136 -2.01 12.39 -11.80
N GLU A 137 -3.21 12.58 -11.25
CA GLU A 137 -4.22 13.40 -11.92
C GLU A 137 -3.81 14.90 -11.99
N LEU A 138 -3.24 15.45 -10.92
CA LEU A 138 -2.72 16.81 -10.89
C LEU A 138 -1.57 17.00 -11.90
N VAL A 139 -0.67 16.05 -12.00
CA VAL A 139 0.42 16.04 -13.00
C VAL A 139 -0.16 16.00 -14.42
N LYS A 140 -1.09 15.10 -14.69
CA LYS A 140 -1.78 14.97 -15.97
C LYS A 140 -2.45 16.28 -16.42
N ARG A 141 -2.98 17.06 -15.48
CA ARG A 141 -3.58 18.38 -15.74
C ARG A 141 -2.57 19.52 -15.92
N GLY A 142 -1.29 19.26 -15.67
CA GLY A 142 -0.28 20.32 -15.65
C GLY A 142 -0.46 21.31 -14.50
N ALA A 143 -1.00 20.90 -13.34
CA ALA A 143 -1.31 21.75 -12.18
C ALA A 143 -0.06 22.18 -11.40
N ARG A 144 1.01 22.59 -12.12
CA ARG A 144 2.33 22.92 -11.54
C ARG A 144 2.27 24.07 -10.54
N LYS A 145 1.44 25.08 -10.79
CA LYS A 145 1.29 26.25 -9.92
C LYS A 145 0.68 25.86 -8.57
N GLU A 146 -0.34 25.04 -8.57
CA GLU A 146 -1.02 24.52 -7.39
C GLU A 146 -0.12 23.57 -6.60
N LEU A 147 0.57 22.68 -7.29
CA LEU A 147 1.57 21.79 -6.69
C LEU A 147 2.72 22.57 -6.06
N TRP A 148 3.24 23.61 -6.71
CA TRP A 148 4.28 24.47 -6.17
C TRP A 148 3.84 25.20 -4.89
N LYS A 149 2.62 25.71 -4.86
CA LYS A 149 2.03 26.30 -3.66
C LYS A 149 1.90 25.25 -2.52
N ALA A 150 1.39 24.07 -2.84
CA ALA A 150 1.22 22.97 -1.89
C ALA A 150 2.56 22.46 -1.32
N ALA A 151 3.62 22.41 -2.12
CA ALA A 151 4.96 21.98 -1.69
C ALA A 151 5.58 22.88 -0.61
N ARG A 152 5.16 24.15 -0.52
CA ARG A 152 5.70 25.16 0.40
C ARG A 152 4.97 25.27 1.72
N SER A 153 3.73 24.80 1.79
CA SER A 153 2.89 24.98 2.99
C SER A 153 1.91 23.83 3.14
N GLY A 154 1.59 23.52 4.37
CA GLY A 154 0.63 22.47 4.71
C GLY A 154 1.25 21.25 5.38
N PRO A 155 0.46 20.19 5.62
CA PRO A 155 0.91 18.97 6.25
C PRO A 155 2.03 18.26 5.48
N GLN A 156 2.84 17.48 6.18
CA GLN A 156 4.02 16.81 5.61
C GLN A 156 3.70 15.93 4.39
N LEU A 157 2.67 15.09 4.48
CA LEU A 157 2.30 14.18 3.38
C LEU A 157 1.89 14.94 2.12
N LEU A 158 1.10 16.01 2.28
CA LEU A 158 0.70 16.89 1.18
C LEU A 158 1.93 17.49 0.49
N ARG A 159 2.88 18.02 1.26
CA ARG A 159 4.12 18.62 0.75
C ARG A 159 4.97 17.60 -0.01
N ILE A 160 5.15 16.40 0.53
CA ILE A 160 5.91 15.31 -0.10
C ILE A 160 5.29 14.96 -1.47
N HIS A 161 3.99 14.72 -1.51
CA HIS A 161 3.31 14.36 -2.76
C HIS A 161 3.27 15.51 -3.78
N ALA A 162 3.20 16.75 -3.30
CA ALA A 162 3.30 17.92 -4.17
C ALA A 162 4.71 18.05 -4.81
N ILE A 163 5.79 17.82 -4.03
CA ILE A 163 7.17 17.79 -4.53
C ILE A 163 7.32 16.67 -5.56
N TRP A 164 6.88 15.45 -5.26
CA TRP A 164 6.95 14.35 -6.21
C TRP A 164 6.18 14.64 -7.51
N GLY A 165 5.01 15.28 -7.41
CA GLY A 165 4.25 15.68 -8.58
C GLY A 165 4.95 16.76 -9.42
N LEU A 166 5.77 17.62 -8.82
CA LEU A 166 6.57 18.61 -9.56
C LEU A 166 7.76 17.97 -10.30
N CYS A 167 8.23 16.81 -9.87
CA CYS A 167 9.34 16.08 -10.48
C CYS A 167 8.89 15.18 -11.65
N GLN A 168 7.60 15.03 -11.90
CA GLN A 168 7.00 14.26 -12.99
C GLN A 168 6.58 15.15 -14.16
#